data_095bc203a3640f443101f9f06927a83c
#
_entry.id   095bc203a3640f443101f9f06927a83c
#
_cell.length_a   1.000
_cell.length_b   1.000
_cell.length_c   1.000
_cell.angle_alpha   90.00
_cell.angle_beta   90.00
_cell.angle_gamma   90.00
#
_symmetry.space_group_name_H-M   'P 1'
#
loop_
_entity.id
_entity.type
_entity.pdbx_description
1 polymer ?
#
loop_
_entity_poly.entity_id
_entity_poly.type
_entity_poly.pdbx_seq_one_letter_code
_entity_poly.pdbx_strand_id
1 'polypeptide(L)'
;SNVLIANRGEIVLRVAKTCKKLTMIPCAVYSDSDKDSLHVKYCKEAINIGGNTSAESYLRHDKIIEAAKRMGCELIHPSYGFLAENLEFAELCEKEGLIFVGPSSGTLKISGDKIKIKEVASKVAPITPGKEVWTIVEALDLAENLQYPIIVKAVKGGGGRGLRIARSPIELTQVYNSAKNESMISFRSDRLYIEKYLENPRHIEVQV
;
A
#
# COMPACT_ATOMS: atom_id res chain seq x y z
N SER A 1 19.01 -15.49 -13.58
CA SER A 1 18.16 -15.36 -12.38
C SER A 1 16.70 -15.56 -12.75
N ASN A 2 15.98 -16.34 -11.95
CA ASN A 2 14.54 -16.53 -12.07
C ASN A 2 13.82 -15.48 -11.20
N VAL A 3 12.77 -14.86 -11.76
CA VAL A 3 11.97 -13.84 -11.10
C VAL A 3 10.52 -14.32 -11.00
N LEU A 4 10.04 -14.56 -9.78
CA LEU A 4 8.62 -14.78 -9.57
C LEU A 4 7.88 -13.45 -9.62
N ILE A 5 6.87 -13.33 -10.47
CA ILE A 5 5.99 -12.16 -10.52
C ILE A 5 4.73 -12.50 -9.73
N ALA A 6 4.65 -12.00 -8.49
CA ALA A 6 3.60 -12.33 -7.53
C ALA A 6 2.35 -11.46 -7.75
N ASN A 7 1.74 -11.57 -8.92
CA ASN A 7 0.56 -10.83 -9.33
C ASN A 7 -0.19 -11.56 -10.46
N ARG A 8 -1.19 -10.94 -11.06
CA ARG A 8 -2.03 -11.49 -12.14
C ARG A 8 -2.25 -10.47 -13.26
N GLY A 9 -2.73 -10.96 -14.41
CA GLY A 9 -3.23 -10.11 -15.48
C GLY A 9 -2.13 -9.37 -16.26
N GLU A 10 -2.43 -8.15 -16.67
CA GLU A 10 -1.61 -7.35 -17.59
C GLU A 10 -0.27 -6.92 -16.99
N ILE A 11 -0.23 -6.68 -15.69
CA ILE A 11 1.01 -6.21 -15.04
C ILE A 11 2.08 -7.32 -15.03
N VAL A 12 1.68 -8.58 -14.91
CA VAL A 12 2.63 -9.70 -15.01
C VAL A 12 3.26 -9.73 -16.39
N LEU A 13 2.47 -9.52 -17.46
CA LEU A 13 2.98 -9.44 -18.82
C LEU A 13 3.96 -8.27 -18.99
N ARG A 14 3.66 -7.12 -18.39
CA ARG A 14 4.50 -5.94 -18.44
C ARG A 14 5.86 -6.19 -17.79
N VAL A 15 5.86 -6.76 -16.59
CA VAL A 15 7.09 -7.11 -15.85
C VAL A 15 7.85 -8.22 -16.57
N ALA A 16 7.16 -9.27 -17.01
CA ALA A 16 7.78 -10.40 -17.72
C ALA A 16 8.51 -9.96 -19.01
N LYS A 17 7.96 -8.98 -19.76
CA LYS A 17 8.64 -8.39 -20.91
C LYS A 17 9.97 -7.74 -20.53
N THR A 18 10.01 -7.03 -19.40
CA THR A 18 11.24 -6.42 -18.91
C THR A 18 12.23 -7.47 -18.42
N CYS A 19 11.78 -8.48 -17.68
CA CYS A 19 12.63 -9.60 -17.29
C CYS A 19 13.34 -10.22 -18.51
N LYS A 20 12.59 -10.53 -19.58
CA LYS A 20 13.17 -11.08 -20.81
C LYS A 20 14.19 -10.15 -21.47
N LYS A 21 13.94 -8.83 -21.47
CA LYS A 21 14.92 -7.84 -21.98
C LYS A 21 16.21 -7.82 -21.17
N LEU A 22 16.12 -8.07 -19.86
CA LEU A 22 17.24 -8.15 -18.94
C LEU A 22 17.86 -9.57 -18.83
N THR A 23 17.49 -10.48 -19.76
CA THR A 23 17.94 -11.89 -19.77
C THR A 23 17.58 -12.65 -18.48
N MET A 24 16.55 -12.20 -17.77
CA MET A 24 15.97 -12.89 -16.62
C MET A 24 14.82 -13.78 -17.04
N ILE A 25 14.55 -14.82 -16.27
CA ILE A 25 13.48 -15.78 -16.54
C ILE A 25 12.25 -15.41 -15.73
N PRO A 26 11.15 -14.93 -16.36
CA PRO A 26 9.91 -14.65 -15.66
C PRO A 26 9.16 -15.93 -15.32
N CYS A 27 8.77 -16.08 -14.06
CA CYS A 27 7.93 -17.13 -13.53
C CYS A 27 6.63 -16.52 -12.99
N ALA A 28 5.51 -17.25 -13.10
CA ALA A 28 4.21 -16.77 -12.69
C ALA A 28 3.56 -17.68 -11.64
N VAL A 29 2.60 -17.12 -10.93
CA VAL A 29 1.62 -17.87 -10.14
C VAL A 29 0.22 -17.58 -10.68
N TYR A 30 -0.72 -18.47 -10.42
CA TYR A 30 -2.10 -18.26 -10.82
C TYR A 30 -3.09 -18.96 -9.90
N SER A 31 -4.25 -18.32 -9.67
CA SER A 31 -5.41 -18.93 -9.02
C SER A 31 -6.12 -19.88 -9.98
N ASP A 32 -7.03 -20.71 -9.48
CA ASP A 32 -7.81 -21.62 -10.31
C ASP A 32 -8.59 -20.86 -11.41
N SER A 33 -9.11 -19.69 -11.09
CA SER A 33 -9.83 -18.82 -12.04
C SER A 33 -8.94 -18.26 -13.16
N ASP A 34 -7.65 -18.13 -12.92
CA ASP A 34 -6.69 -17.52 -13.86
C ASP A 34 -5.92 -18.56 -14.71
N LYS A 35 -6.27 -19.84 -14.64
CA LYS A 35 -5.57 -20.94 -15.29
C LYS A 35 -5.26 -20.71 -16.78
N ASP A 36 -6.20 -20.12 -17.49
CA ASP A 36 -6.09 -19.90 -18.93
C ASP A 36 -5.63 -18.48 -19.30
N SER A 37 -5.25 -17.67 -18.31
CA SER A 37 -4.84 -16.29 -18.50
C SER A 37 -3.55 -16.15 -19.31
N LEU A 38 -3.42 -15.06 -20.04
CA LEU A 38 -2.27 -14.79 -20.90
C LEU A 38 -0.94 -14.80 -20.15
N HIS A 39 -0.90 -14.29 -18.92
CA HIS A 39 0.32 -14.24 -18.13
C HIS A 39 0.87 -15.64 -17.81
N VAL A 40 -0.01 -16.62 -17.60
CA VAL A 40 0.36 -18.03 -17.36
C VAL A 40 1.05 -18.60 -18.60
N LYS A 41 0.50 -18.32 -19.77
CA LYS A 41 1.04 -18.80 -21.07
C LYS A 41 2.32 -18.08 -21.49
N TYR A 42 2.50 -16.84 -21.04
CA TYR A 42 3.63 -16.01 -21.45
C TYR A 42 4.91 -16.27 -20.65
N CYS A 43 4.79 -16.60 -19.36
CA CYS A 43 5.92 -16.91 -18.50
C CYS A 43 6.49 -18.31 -18.83
N LYS A 44 7.78 -18.51 -18.54
CA LYS A 44 8.44 -19.80 -18.80
C LYS A 44 7.88 -20.91 -17.93
N GLU A 45 7.62 -20.60 -16.68
CA GLU A 45 7.04 -21.48 -15.68
C GLU A 45 5.90 -20.77 -14.96
N ALA A 46 4.89 -21.53 -14.56
CA ALA A 46 3.78 -21.03 -13.79
C ALA A 46 3.27 -22.10 -12.83
N ILE A 47 2.99 -21.72 -11.58
CA ILE A 47 2.47 -22.62 -10.55
C ILE A 47 1.05 -22.20 -10.16
N ASN A 48 0.15 -23.18 -10.14
CA ASN A 48 -1.17 -23.01 -9.56
C ASN A 48 -1.05 -22.91 -8.02
N ILE A 49 -1.51 -21.80 -7.47
CA ILE A 49 -1.57 -21.54 -6.03
C ILE A 49 -2.95 -21.80 -5.42
N GLY A 50 -3.89 -22.28 -6.26
CA GLY A 50 -5.25 -22.65 -5.86
C GLY A 50 -6.14 -21.46 -5.50
N GLY A 51 -7.41 -21.75 -5.21
CA GLY A 51 -8.42 -20.77 -4.82
C GLY A 51 -8.95 -19.92 -5.98
N ASN A 52 -10.06 -19.23 -5.72
CA ASN A 52 -10.71 -18.36 -6.70
C ASN A 52 -10.64 -16.88 -6.32
N THR A 53 -10.46 -16.59 -5.04
CA THR A 53 -10.32 -15.22 -4.53
C THR A 53 -8.86 -14.84 -4.30
N SER A 54 -8.58 -13.54 -4.23
CA SER A 54 -7.23 -13.04 -3.91
C SER A 54 -6.78 -13.49 -2.53
N ALA A 55 -7.69 -13.56 -1.56
CA ALA A 55 -7.41 -14.01 -0.20
C ALA A 55 -6.98 -15.48 -0.13
N GLU A 56 -7.48 -16.31 -1.03
CA GLU A 56 -7.15 -17.74 -1.10
C GLU A 56 -5.89 -18.03 -1.94
N SER A 57 -5.42 -17.06 -2.73
CA SER A 57 -4.36 -17.23 -3.72
C SER A 57 -3.27 -16.16 -3.59
N TYR A 58 -3.41 -15.02 -4.25
CA TYR A 58 -2.36 -13.99 -4.42
C TYR A 58 -1.96 -13.29 -3.12
N LEU A 59 -2.78 -13.30 -2.08
CA LEU A 59 -2.49 -12.76 -0.75
C LEU A 59 -1.95 -13.81 0.25
N ARG A 60 -1.77 -15.06 -0.20
CA ARG A 60 -1.20 -16.15 0.60
C ARG A 60 0.32 -16.13 0.54
N HIS A 61 0.94 -15.55 1.57
CA HIS A 61 2.40 -15.44 1.69
C HIS A 61 3.10 -16.80 1.55
N ASP A 62 2.58 -17.81 2.26
CA ASP A 62 3.10 -19.18 2.26
C ASP A 62 3.13 -19.79 0.86
N LYS A 63 2.05 -19.67 0.11
CA LYS A 63 1.95 -20.22 -1.25
C LYS A 63 2.87 -19.51 -2.23
N ILE A 64 3.01 -18.20 -2.11
CA ILE A 64 3.90 -17.40 -2.97
C ILE A 64 5.37 -17.78 -2.72
N ILE A 65 5.78 -17.87 -1.45
CA ILE A 65 7.14 -18.28 -1.08
C ILE A 65 7.43 -19.71 -1.54
N GLU A 66 6.50 -20.64 -1.32
CA GLU A 66 6.65 -22.02 -1.78
C GLU A 66 6.82 -22.08 -3.30
N ALA A 67 5.98 -21.37 -4.06
CA ALA A 67 6.07 -21.31 -5.50
C ALA A 67 7.41 -20.76 -5.97
N ALA A 68 7.91 -19.67 -5.33
CA ALA A 68 9.23 -19.12 -5.64
C ALA A 68 10.35 -20.15 -5.45
N LYS A 69 10.37 -20.85 -4.33
CA LYS A 69 11.36 -21.89 -4.03
C LYS A 69 11.29 -23.05 -5.01
N ARG A 70 10.09 -23.53 -5.35
CA ARG A 70 9.90 -24.63 -6.29
C ARG A 70 10.37 -24.31 -7.71
N MET A 71 10.26 -23.06 -8.14
CA MET A 71 10.76 -22.59 -9.45
C MET A 71 12.20 -22.08 -9.40
N GLY A 72 12.90 -22.22 -8.27
CA GLY A 72 14.26 -21.73 -8.13
C GLY A 72 14.38 -20.21 -8.33
N CYS A 73 13.37 -19.46 -7.95
CA CYS A 73 13.39 -18.00 -8.05
C CYS A 73 14.25 -17.40 -6.94
N GLU A 74 15.10 -16.46 -7.30
CA GLU A 74 15.92 -15.66 -6.37
C GLU A 74 15.22 -14.35 -6.01
N LEU A 75 14.36 -13.86 -6.90
CA LEU A 75 13.67 -12.59 -6.80
C LEU A 75 12.15 -12.78 -6.83
N ILE A 76 11.45 -11.98 -6.03
CA ILE A 76 9.99 -11.84 -6.10
C ILE A 76 9.63 -10.40 -6.43
N HIS A 77 8.94 -10.22 -7.56
CA HIS A 77 8.42 -8.91 -7.99
C HIS A 77 6.92 -8.84 -7.68
N PRO A 78 6.48 -8.04 -6.70
CA PRO A 78 5.08 -7.98 -6.29
C PRO A 78 4.21 -7.20 -7.28
N SER A 79 4.82 -6.43 -8.19
CA SER A 79 4.17 -5.46 -9.06
C SER A 79 3.51 -4.32 -8.26
N TYR A 80 2.25 -4.00 -8.51
CA TYR A 80 1.45 -3.06 -7.70
C TYR A 80 0.26 -3.78 -7.06
N GLY A 81 -0.32 -3.21 -6.01
CA GLY A 81 -1.41 -3.83 -5.26
C GLY A 81 -0.97 -5.09 -4.52
N PHE A 82 -1.91 -5.95 -4.15
CA PHE A 82 -1.67 -7.20 -3.41
C PHE A 82 -0.57 -7.09 -2.34
N LEU A 83 0.59 -7.68 -2.58
CA LEU A 83 1.69 -7.76 -1.62
C LEU A 83 2.76 -6.68 -1.79
N ALA A 84 2.57 -5.73 -2.73
CA ALA A 84 3.58 -4.71 -3.05
C ALA A 84 3.95 -3.81 -1.87
N GLU A 85 2.98 -3.50 -1.01
CA GLU A 85 3.17 -2.66 0.18
C GLU A 85 3.01 -3.45 1.50
N ASN A 86 3.09 -4.79 1.42
CA ASN A 86 2.89 -5.65 2.57
C ASN A 86 4.20 -5.86 3.33
N LEU A 87 4.30 -5.23 4.50
CA LEU A 87 5.49 -5.32 5.36
C LEU A 87 5.81 -6.76 5.75
N GLU A 88 4.82 -7.52 6.21
CA GLU A 88 5.01 -8.90 6.69
C GLU A 88 5.53 -9.81 5.58
N PHE A 89 5.08 -9.58 4.35
CA PHE A 89 5.55 -10.33 3.18
C PHE A 89 6.99 -9.96 2.81
N ALA A 90 7.36 -8.68 2.85
CA ALA A 90 8.72 -8.24 2.59
C ALA A 90 9.70 -8.82 3.64
N GLU A 91 9.34 -8.76 4.93
CA GLU A 91 10.12 -9.39 6.01
C GLU A 91 10.25 -10.91 5.81
N LEU A 92 9.18 -11.57 5.35
CA LEU A 92 9.21 -13.00 5.06
C LEU A 92 10.14 -13.32 3.88
N CYS A 93 10.13 -12.53 2.81
CA CYS A 93 11.08 -12.69 1.70
C CYS A 93 12.54 -12.58 2.19
N GLU A 94 12.86 -11.55 2.98
CA GLU A 94 14.18 -11.34 3.55
C GLU A 94 14.61 -12.54 4.42
N LYS A 95 13.71 -13.03 5.29
CA LYS A 95 13.95 -14.21 6.13
C LYS A 95 14.23 -15.49 5.34
N GLU A 96 13.53 -15.65 4.23
CA GLU A 96 13.66 -16.83 3.36
C GLU A 96 14.80 -16.73 2.33
N GLY A 97 15.59 -15.63 2.40
CA GLY A 97 16.73 -15.40 1.49
C GLY A 97 16.31 -15.01 0.07
N LEU A 98 15.10 -14.52 -0.11
CA LEU A 98 14.55 -14.06 -1.38
C LEU A 98 14.65 -12.55 -1.49
N ILE A 99 15.04 -12.05 -2.65
CA ILE A 99 15.10 -10.61 -2.91
C ILE A 99 13.69 -10.10 -3.25
N PHE A 100 13.12 -9.30 -2.36
CA PHE A 100 11.89 -8.56 -2.65
C PHE A 100 12.21 -7.38 -3.56
N VAL A 101 11.64 -7.36 -4.78
CA VAL A 101 11.85 -6.27 -5.74
C VAL A 101 10.91 -5.12 -5.40
N GLY A 102 11.39 -4.25 -4.54
CA GLY A 102 10.64 -3.13 -3.97
C GLY A 102 11.40 -2.47 -2.82
N PRO A 103 10.72 -1.62 -2.04
CA PRO A 103 11.31 -1.01 -0.85
C PRO A 103 11.70 -2.07 0.18
N SER A 104 12.73 -1.79 0.99
CA SER A 104 13.07 -2.67 2.12
C SER A 104 11.94 -2.75 3.14
N SER A 105 11.90 -3.81 3.94
CA SER A 105 10.96 -3.95 5.05
C SER A 105 10.99 -2.73 6.00
N GLY A 106 12.19 -2.19 6.27
CA GLY A 106 12.36 -0.97 7.06
C GLY A 106 11.68 0.25 6.44
N THR A 107 11.77 0.41 5.13
CA THR A 107 11.07 1.49 4.39
C THR A 107 9.56 1.29 4.41
N LEU A 108 9.07 0.08 4.16
CA LEU A 108 7.65 -0.24 4.23
C LEU A 108 7.05 0.01 5.61
N LYS A 109 7.79 -0.26 6.67
CA LYS A 109 7.38 0.04 8.05
C LYS A 109 7.19 1.54 8.30
N ILE A 110 8.05 2.37 7.73
CA ILE A 110 7.93 3.83 7.82
C ILE A 110 6.79 4.34 6.95
N SER A 111 6.69 3.88 5.71
CA SER A 111 5.67 4.34 4.75
C SER A 111 4.24 3.96 5.15
N GLY A 112 4.07 2.87 5.89
CA GLY A 112 2.77 2.47 6.45
C GLY A 112 2.27 3.35 7.60
N ASP A 113 3.11 4.23 8.17
CA ASP A 113 2.76 5.17 9.23
C ASP A 113 2.78 6.61 8.71
N LYS A 114 1.59 7.19 8.52
CA LYS A 114 1.42 8.54 7.96
C LYS A 114 2.12 9.64 8.77
N ILE A 115 2.31 9.43 10.05
CA ILE A 115 2.98 10.40 10.93
C ILE A 115 4.49 10.31 10.72
N LYS A 116 5.04 9.10 10.78
CA LYS A 116 6.47 8.86 10.58
C LYS A 116 6.95 9.29 9.21
N ILE A 117 6.18 8.98 8.15
CA ILE A 117 6.57 9.40 6.80
C ILE A 117 6.58 10.93 6.67
N LYS A 118 5.64 11.65 7.32
CA LYS A 118 5.64 13.11 7.35
C LYS A 118 6.84 13.68 8.13
N GLU A 119 7.20 13.07 9.26
CA GLU A 119 8.39 13.45 10.02
C GLU A 119 9.67 13.31 9.18
N VAL A 120 9.81 12.22 8.45
CA VAL A 120 10.95 12.01 7.55
C VAL A 120 10.92 13.00 6.39
N ALA A 121 9.77 13.14 5.74
CA ALA A 121 9.60 14.02 4.58
C ALA A 121 9.85 15.50 4.92
N SER A 122 9.43 15.96 6.11
CA SER A 122 9.61 17.35 6.55
C SER A 122 11.07 17.82 6.63
N LYS A 123 12.01 16.86 6.73
CA LYS A 123 13.45 17.15 6.77
C LYS A 123 14.03 17.47 5.40
N VAL A 124 13.35 17.09 4.33
CA VAL A 124 13.87 17.17 2.95
C VAL A 124 12.95 17.87 1.98
N ALA A 125 11.68 18.08 2.34
CA ALA A 125 10.68 18.72 1.48
C ALA A 125 9.62 19.46 2.30
N PRO A 126 8.96 20.50 1.73
CA PRO A 126 7.77 21.07 2.32
C PRO A 126 6.66 20.04 2.44
N ILE A 127 5.98 20.02 3.58
CA ILE A 127 4.84 19.15 3.81
C ILE A 127 3.59 19.98 4.13
N THR A 128 2.41 19.45 3.88
CA THR A 128 1.17 20.05 4.31
C THR A 128 1.13 20.10 5.85
N PRO A 129 0.98 21.28 6.47
CA PRO A 129 0.97 21.41 7.92
C PRO A 129 -0.23 20.67 8.51
N GLY A 130 0.00 19.94 9.59
CA GLY A 130 -1.03 19.16 10.26
C GLY A 130 -0.47 18.41 11.46
N LYS A 131 -1.36 17.86 12.26
CA LYS A 131 -1.02 17.15 13.49
C LYS A 131 -2.07 16.10 13.84
N GLU A 132 -1.65 15.09 14.58
CA GLU A 132 -2.55 14.16 15.25
C GLU A 132 -3.31 14.87 16.38
N VAL A 133 -4.59 14.55 16.53
CA VAL A 133 -5.48 15.10 17.55
C VAL A 133 -6.22 13.99 18.27
N TRP A 134 -6.41 14.15 19.56
CA TRP A 134 -7.04 13.17 20.44
C TRP A 134 -8.43 13.61 20.90
N THR A 135 -8.67 14.93 20.91
CA THR A 135 -9.92 15.53 21.34
C THR A 135 -10.46 16.51 20.32
N ILE A 136 -11.76 16.76 20.37
CA ILE A 136 -12.40 17.79 19.53
C ILE A 136 -11.88 19.20 19.86
N VAL A 137 -11.50 19.46 21.10
CA VAL A 137 -10.94 20.74 21.50
C VAL A 137 -9.59 20.98 20.82
N GLU A 138 -8.68 20.01 20.88
CA GLU A 138 -7.40 20.07 20.15
C GLU A 138 -7.60 20.22 18.64
N ALA A 139 -8.64 19.56 18.10
CA ALA A 139 -8.98 19.64 16.70
C ALA A 139 -9.41 21.05 16.28
N LEU A 140 -10.25 21.71 17.10
CA LEU A 140 -10.72 23.07 16.86
C LEU A 140 -9.58 24.08 16.97
N ASP A 141 -8.77 24.00 18.02
CA ASP A 141 -7.61 24.88 18.21
C ASP A 141 -6.60 24.76 17.06
N LEU A 142 -6.33 23.53 16.63
CA LEU A 142 -5.44 23.30 15.50
C LEU A 142 -6.02 23.85 14.19
N ALA A 143 -7.33 23.67 13.97
CA ALA A 143 -8.01 24.13 12.76
C ALA A 143 -8.03 25.67 12.66
N GLU A 144 -8.16 26.38 13.78
CA GLU A 144 -8.02 27.85 13.80
C GLU A 144 -6.61 28.29 13.37
N ASN A 145 -5.57 27.63 13.88
CA ASN A 145 -4.19 27.94 13.51
C ASN A 145 -3.88 27.60 12.04
N LEU A 146 -4.43 26.52 11.52
CA LEU A 146 -4.26 26.10 10.12
C LEU A 146 -5.12 26.92 9.17
N GLN A 147 -6.16 27.59 9.68
CA GLN A 147 -7.24 28.22 8.92
C GLN A 147 -8.03 27.22 8.07
N TYR A 148 -9.33 27.39 8.00
CA TYR A 148 -10.20 26.56 7.15
C TYR A 148 -9.96 26.84 5.64
N PRO A 149 -10.21 25.90 4.74
CA PRO A 149 -10.68 24.53 5.01
C PRO A 149 -9.55 23.63 5.53
N ILE A 150 -9.95 22.60 6.29
CA ILE A 150 -9.06 21.54 6.80
C ILE A 150 -9.59 20.16 6.38
N ILE A 151 -8.73 19.16 6.44
CA ILE A 151 -9.12 17.77 6.18
C ILE A 151 -8.83 16.89 7.40
N VAL A 152 -9.80 16.07 7.76
CA VAL A 152 -9.72 15.04 8.81
C VAL A 152 -9.44 13.69 8.17
N LYS A 153 -8.46 12.96 8.68
CA LYS A 153 -8.02 11.64 8.20
C LYS A 153 -7.89 10.66 9.36
N ALA A 154 -8.25 9.40 9.15
CA ALA A 154 -7.84 8.35 10.07
C ALA A 154 -6.31 8.14 9.97
N VAL A 155 -5.63 7.99 11.11
CA VAL A 155 -4.18 7.72 11.15
C VAL A 155 -3.88 6.34 10.55
N LYS A 156 -4.67 5.33 10.93
CA LYS A 156 -4.66 4.01 10.30
C LYS A 156 -5.65 4.00 9.15
N GLY A 157 -5.24 3.53 7.98
CA GLY A 157 -6.09 3.41 6.80
C GLY A 157 -5.39 3.90 5.53
N GLY A 158 -5.84 3.41 4.40
CA GLY A 158 -5.29 3.71 3.07
C GLY A 158 -6.39 3.90 2.02
N GLY A 159 -5.99 4.28 0.81
CA GLY A 159 -6.90 4.35 -0.34
C GLY A 159 -7.95 5.46 -0.29
N GLY A 160 -7.69 6.55 0.43
CA GLY A 160 -8.60 7.71 0.47
C GLY A 160 -9.88 7.51 1.28
N ARG A 161 -10.03 6.39 2.00
CA ARG A 161 -11.20 6.13 2.86
C ARG A 161 -11.11 6.94 4.15
N GLY A 162 -12.25 7.45 4.61
CA GLY A 162 -12.33 8.21 5.86
C GLY A 162 -11.77 9.63 5.79
N LEU A 163 -11.58 10.19 4.59
CA LEU A 163 -11.21 11.60 4.41
C LEU A 163 -12.46 12.47 4.47
N ARG A 164 -12.43 13.51 5.30
CA ARG A 164 -13.53 14.48 5.42
C ARG A 164 -13.01 15.89 5.46
N ILE A 165 -13.59 16.77 4.67
CA ILE A 165 -13.25 18.18 4.63
C ILE A 165 -14.20 18.93 5.58
N ALA A 166 -13.65 19.85 6.34
CA ALA A 166 -14.42 20.81 7.14
C ALA A 166 -14.05 22.23 6.74
N ARG A 167 -15.05 23.07 6.52
CA ARG A 167 -14.89 24.49 6.11
C ARG A 167 -15.22 25.47 7.22
N SER A 168 -15.67 24.94 8.35
CA SER A 168 -16.04 25.73 9.53
C SER A 168 -15.89 24.91 10.82
N PRO A 169 -15.86 25.56 12.00
CA PRO A 169 -15.84 24.86 13.29
C PRO A 169 -17.05 23.92 13.48
N ILE A 170 -18.23 24.32 12.98
CA ILE A 170 -19.44 23.51 13.07
C ILE A 170 -19.28 22.23 12.25
N GLU A 171 -18.85 22.35 11.00
CA GLU A 171 -18.57 21.20 10.15
C GLU A 171 -17.50 20.30 10.76
N LEU A 172 -16.43 20.88 11.32
CA LEU A 172 -15.36 20.11 11.97
C LEU A 172 -15.92 19.23 13.10
N THR A 173 -16.77 19.78 13.94
CA THR A 173 -17.38 19.02 15.04
C THR A 173 -18.20 17.83 14.54
N GLN A 174 -18.94 18.02 13.46
CA GLN A 174 -19.75 16.95 12.84
C GLN A 174 -18.87 15.85 12.22
N VAL A 175 -17.90 16.25 11.41
CA VAL A 175 -17.03 15.30 10.70
C VAL A 175 -16.04 14.58 11.62
N TYR A 176 -15.61 15.23 12.71
CA TYR A 176 -14.71 14.63 13.70
C TYR A 176 -15.32 13.40 14.34
N ASN A 177 -16.53 13.52 14.88
CA ASN A 177 -17.22 12.40 15.53
C ASN A 177 -17.51 11.25 14.54
N SER A 178 -17.96 11.60 13.34
CA SER A 178 -18.21 10.62 12.29
C SER A 178 -16.90 9.89 11.85
N ALA A 179 -15.81 10.62 11.66
CA ALA A 179 -14.52 10.04 11.29
C ALA A 179 -13.95 9.15 12.40
N LYS A 180 -14.12 9.54 13.67
CA LYS A 180 -13.67 8.76 14.83
C LYS A 180 -14.41 7.43 14.91
N ASN A 181 -15.72 7.44 14.75
CA ASN A 181 -16.55 6.22 14.77
C ASN A 181 -16.20 5.29 13.60
N GLU A 182 -16.07 5.81 12.38
CA GLU A 182 -15.70 5.00 11.22
C GLU A 182 -14.29 4.41 11.36
N SER A 183 -13.34 5.18 11.87
CA SER A 183 -11.98 4.72 12.11
C SER A 183 -11.93 3.60 13.15
N MET A 184 -12.74 3.71 14.21
CA MET A 184 -12.86 2.66 15.21
C MET A 184 -13.45 1.36 14.64
N ILE A 185 -14.50 1.47 13.82
CA ILE A 185 -15.15 0.31 13.18
C ILE A 185 -14.21 -0.36 12.17
N SER A 186 -13.60 0.45 11.29
CA SER A 186 -12.83 -0.06 10.15
C SER A 186 -11.40 -0.47 10.51
N PHE A 187 -10.77 0.20 11.47
CA PHE A 187 -9.34 0.06 11.77
C PHE A 187 -9.05 -0.24 13.23
N ARG A 188 -10.07 -0.36 14.09
CA ARG A 188 -9.96 -0.51 15.56
C ARG A 188 -9.03 0.55 16.16
N SER A 189 -9.12 1.77 15.67
CA SER A 189 -8.32 2.91 16.12
C SER A 189 -9.14 4.18 15.99
N ASP A 190 -9.16 4.99 17.03
CA ASP A 190 -9.86 6.29 17.07
C ASP A 190 -8.92 7.47 16.79
N ARG A 191 -7.68 7.18 16.37
CA ARG A 191 -6.66 8.19 16.09
C ARG A 191 -6.98 8.93 14.81
N LEU A 192 -7.07 10.25 14.91
CA LEU A 192 -7.33 11.15 13.80
C LEU A 192 -6.16 12.10 13.57
N TYR A 193 -5.95 12.45 12.33
CA TYR A 193 -4.97 13.42 11.87
C TYR A 193 -5.69 14.56 11.16
N ILE A 194 -5.39 15.80 11.52
CA ILE A 194 -5.94 17.00 10.86
C ILE A 194 -4.82 17.74 10.16
N GLU A 195 -5.08 18.16 8.93
CA GLU A 195 -4.15 18.98 8.18
C GLU A 195 -4.86 20.03 7.33
N LYS A 196 -4.11 21.02 6.88
CA LYS A 196 -4.60 22.02 5.93
C LYS A 196 -5.09 21.32 4.66
N TYR A 197 -6.29 21.65 4.24
CA TYR A 197 -6.80 21.22 2.94
C TYR A 197 -6.32 22.16 1.83
N LEU A 198 -5.72 21.60 0.80
CA LEU A 198 -5.29 22.36 -0.38
C LEU A 198 -6.43 22.34 -1.41
N GLU A 199 -6.99 23.52 -1.70
CA GLU A 199 -8.03 23.63 -2.71
C GLU A 199 -7.45 23.61 -4.11
N ASN A 200 -8.11 22.90 -5.02
CA ASN A 200 -7.70 22.76 -6.43
C ASN A 200 -6.23 22.32 -6.62
N PRO A 201 -5.74 21.30 -5.90
CA PRO A 201 -4.36 20.86 -6.03
C PRO A 201 -4.16 20.18 -7.39
N ARG A 202 -2.93 20.23 -7.90
CA ARG A 202 -2.49 19.29 -8.94
C ARG A 202 -1.88 18.07 -8.25
N HIS A 203 -2.41 16.88 -8.56
CA HIS A 203 -1.80 15.65 -8.10
C HIS A 203 -0.65 15.29 -9.04
N ILE A 204 0.55 15.28 -8.51
CA ILE A 204 1.76 14.88 -9.23
C ILE A 204 2.44 13.81 -8.38
N GLU A 205 2.66 12.64 -8.96
CA GLU A 205 3.38 11.54 -8.30
C GLU A 205 4.42 10.93 -9.23
N VAL A 206 5.41 10.30 -8.62
CA VAL A 206 6.42 9.52 -9.31
C VAL A 206 6.42 8.12 -8.71
N GLN A 207 6.23 7.13 -9.57
CA GLN A 207 6.35 5.73 -9.17
C GLN A 207 7.82 5.35 -9.07
N VAL A 208 8.22 4.84 -7.91
CA VAL A 208 9.60 4.44 -7.60
C VAL A 208 9.69 2.94 -7.44
#